data_c636749c25b4246611f28a506766b37b
#
_entry.id   c636749c25b4246611f28a506766b37b
#
_cell.length_a   1.000
_cell.length_b   1.000
_cell.length_c   1.000
_cell.angle_alpha   90.00
_cell.angle_beta   90.00
_cell.angle_gamma   90.00
#
_symmetry.space_group_name_H-M   'P 1'
#
loop_
_entity.id
_entity.type
_entity.pdbx_description
1 polymer ?
#
loop_
_entity_poly.entity_id
_entity_poly.type
_entity_poly.pdbx_seq_one_letter_code
_entity_poly.pdbx_strand_id
1 'polypeptide(L)'
;MSDKIKPSEVSQVLLEQLQGINNSQQFDEVGTVLEVSDGVARIYGLRNAEANELLEFENGTMAIVMNLEEDNVGCVLLGSTEGIKEGMVVKRTKRIASIRVNDNMLGRVINPLGQAIDGKGEIDMTGAFEMPLDRKAPGVIYRQPVKEPLQTGLKSVDSMIPIGRGQRELIIGDRQTGMTAIAVDTIINQKSFYEAGKPVYCIYVAIGQKASTVAALVENLKQHGAMPYTIIVAATAADPAAMQYYAPFAGAAIGEYFRDRGYSALVVYDDLSKQAVAYREVSLILRRPSGREAYPGDVFYLHSRLLERAARINDQQEVAEQMNDLPECMKGHVKGGGSLTALPIIETQAGDVSAYIPTNVISITDGQIYLESALFNQGFRPAVNVGISVSRVGGSAQIKSMKKVAGTLKIDMAQYRELEAFSKFSSDMDAVTAMTIDRGRKNNQLLIQPQYSPMPVGEQVAIIYCGTHGLMHDVPVEKVRECQETFLDKIRSQHADVIDALASGKIDDSLTAVIEQTMADVAGQYKK
;
A
#
# COMPACT_ATOMS: atom_id res chain seq x y z
N MET A 1 7.49 -21.22 -35.72
CA MET A 1 8.70 -21.72 -36.37
C MET A 1 9.86 -21.40 -35.46
N SER A 2 10.53 -22.41 -34.96
CA SER A 2 11.66 -22.23 -34.03
C SER A 2 12.85 -21.75 -34.87
N ASP A 3 13.16 -20.45 -34.81
CA ASP A 3 14.44 -19.97 -35.32
C ASP A 3 15.54 -20.43 -34.36
N LYS A 4 16.08 -21.59 -34.68
CA LYS A 4 17.33 -22.04 -34.07
C LYS A 4 18.42 -21.09 -34.57
N ILE A 5 19.08 -20.39 -33.66
CA ILE A 5 20.30 -19.64 -33.97
C ILE A 5 21.20 -20.56 -34.78
N LYS A 6 21.61 -20.12 -35.94
CA LYS A 6 22.45 -20.93 -36.82
C LYS A 6 23.80 -21.16 -36.14
N PRO A 7 24.29 -22.40 -36.04
CA PRO A 7 25.59 -22.69 -35.43
C PRO A 7 26.77 -21.88 -36.03
N SER A 8 26.62 -21.40 -37.26
CA SER A 8 27.58 -20.55 -37.94
C SER A 8 27.70 -19.15 -37.38
N GLU A 9 26.61 -18.56 -36.82
CA GLU A 9 26.63 -17.22 -36.22
C GLU A 9 27.29 -17.25 -34.85
N VAL A 10 27.01 -18.31 -34.07
CA VAL A 10 27.68 -18.54 -32.80
C VAL A 10 29.18 -18.79 -32.97
N SER A 11 29.55 -19.55 -34.02
CA SER A 11 30.96 -19.83 -34.33
C SER A 11 31.73 -18.59 -34.78
N GLN A 12 31.10 -17.66 -35.48
CA GLN A 12 31.74 -16.42 -35.93
C GLN A 12 31.98 -15.44 -34.78
N VAL A 13 31.03 -15.25 -33.88
CA VAL A 13 31.18 -14.45 -32.67
C VAL A 13 32.23 -15.05 -31.73
N LEU A 14 32.27 -16.39 -31.59
CA LEU A 14 33.29 -17.09 -30.81
C LEU A 14 34.70 -16.93 -31.38
N LEU A 15 34.86 -16.96 -32.73
CA LEU A 15 36.15 -16.80 -33.37
C LEU A 15 36.69 -15.37 -33.26
N GLU A 16 35.85 -14.34 -33.35
CA GLU A 16 36.26 -12.94 -33.15
C GLU A 16 36.63 -12.67 -31.68
N GLN A 17 35.95 -13.28 -30.73
CA GLN A 17 36.28 -13.13 -29.31
C GLN A 17 37.53 -13.92 -28.90
N LEU A 18 37.79 -15.09 -29.46
CA LEU A 18 38.98 -15.88 -29.19
C LEU A 18 40.29 -15.24 -29.72
N GLN A 19 40.21 -14.36 -30.71
CA GLN A 19 41.39 -13.64 -31.26
C GLN A 19 41.86 -12.46 -30.38
N GLY A 20 41.07 -12.06 -29.37
CA GLY A 20 41.35 -10.89 -28.51
C GLY A 20 41.68 -11.16 -27.06
N ILE A 21 41.51 -12.39 -26.50
CA ILE A 21 41.54 -12.58 -25.06
C ILE A 21 42.37 -13.80 -24.64
N ASN A 22 43.45 -13.51 -23.97
CA ASN A 22 44.39 -14.48 -23.35
C ASN A 22 44.09 -14.68 -21.84
N ASN A 23 42.80 -14.70 -21.37
CA ASN A 23 42.52 -14.96 -19.97
C ASN A 23 41.15 -15.60 -19.76
N SER A 24 41.13 -16.88 -19.42
CA SER A 24 39.92 -17.66 -19.13
C SER A 24 39.08 -17.12 -17.95
N GLN A 25 39.66 -16.33 -17.05
CA GLN A 25 38.95 -15.71 -15.93
C GLN A 25 38.11 -14.48 -16.32
N GLN A 26 38.39 -13.83 -17.45
CA GLN A 26 37.59 -12.68 -17.92
C GLN A 26 36.27 -13.05 -18.59
N PHE A 27 36.17 -14.27 -19.17
CA PHE A 27 34.96 -14.72 -19.87
C PHE A 27 33.74 -14.95 -18.97
N ASP A 28 33.96 -15.32 -17.71
CA ASP A 28 32.87 -15.63 -16.78
C ASP A 28 32.18 -14.38 -16.22
N GLU A 29 32.76 -13.21 -16.39
CA GLU A 29 32.29 -11.93 -15.83
C GLU A 29 31.76 -10.94 -16.86
N VAL A 30 31.96 -11.24 -18.14
CA VAL A 30 31.59 -10.41 -19.30
C VAL A 30 30.74 -11.21 -20.26
N GLY A 31 29.65 -10.64 -20.71
CA GLY A 31 28.77 -11.22 -21.72
C GLY A 31 28.59 -10.30 -22.91
N THR A 32 27.96 -10.83 -23.95
CA THR A 32 27.65 -10.12 -25.19
C THR A 32 26.15 -10.18 -25.46
N VAL A 33 25.57 -9.03 -25.80
CA VAL A 33 24.14 -8.94 -26.15
C VAL A 33 23.87 -9.71 -27.44
N LEU A 34 22.99 -10.70 -27.38
CA LEU A 34 22.50 -11.45 -28.53
C LEU A 34 21.27 -10.84 -29.16
N GLU A 35 20.35 -10.37 -28.35
CA GLU A 35 19.04 -9.88 -28.77
C GLU A 35 18.56 -8.83 -27.78
N VAL A 36 17.96 -7.75 -28.26
CA VAL A 36 17.26 -6.73 -27.45
C VAL A 36 15.87 -6.52 -28.02
N SER A 37 14.85 -6.60 -27.21
CA SER A 37 13.46 -6.31 -27.58
C SER A 37 12.68 -5.82 -26.36
N ASP A 38 11.94 -4.72 -26.52
CA ASP A 38 10.93 -4.22 -25.59
C ASP A 38 11.35 -4.23 -24.10
N GLY A 39 12.56 -3.76 -23.80
CA GLY A 39 13.05 -3.67 -22.42
C GLY A 39 13.64 -4.97 -21.85
N VAL A 40 13.81 -6.00 -22.68
CA VAL A 40 14.47 -7.26 -22.34
C VAL A 40 15.70 -7.46 -23.23
N ALA A 41 16.78 -7.97 -22.66
CA ALA A 41 17.95 -8.38 -23.42
C ALA A 41 18.32 -9.84 -23.12
N ARG A 42 18.81 -10.53 -24.15
CA ARG A 42 19.44 -11.85 -24.02
C ARG A 42 20.94 -11.69 -24.19
N ILE A 43 21.68 -12.24 -23.27
CA ILE A 43 23.13 -12.08 -23.17
C ILE A 43 23.78 -13.44 -23.24
N TYR A 44 24.72 -13.60 -24.13
CA TYR A 44 25.57 -14.79 -24.22
C TYR A 44 26.75 -14.66 -23.25
N GLY A 45 27.12 -15.76 -22.61
CA GLY A 45 28.15 -15.76 -21.57
C GLY A 45 27.54 -15.59 -20.16
N LEU A 46 28.27 -14.93 -19.27
CA LEU A 46 27.85 -14.68 -17.88
C LEU A 46 27.49 -15.97 -17.12
N ARG A 47 28.28 -17.03 -17.30
CA ARG A 47 27.98 -18.38 -16.75
C ARG A 47 27.79 -18.42 -15.24
N ASN A 48 28.44 -17.48 -14.52
CA ASN A 48 28.35 -17.40 -13.07
C ASN A 48 27.31 -16.36 -12.60
N ALA A 49 26.47 -15.82 -13.51
CA ALA A 49 25.42 -14.87 -13.12
C ALA A 49 24.41 -15.54 -12.19
N GLU A 50 23.94 -14.80 -11.20
CA GLU A 50 22.93 -15.24 -10.26
C GLU A 50 21.56 -14.62 -10.60
N ALA A 51 20.50 -15.30 -10.21
CA ALA A 51 19.15 -14.75 -10.35
C ALA A 51 19.02 -13.46 -9.50
N ASN A 52 18.38 -12.44 -10.03
CA ASN A 52 18.27 -11.10 -9.45
C ASN A 52 19.61 -10.32 -9.35
N GLU A 53 20.68 -10.76 -9.98
CA GLU A 53 21.93 -10.00 -10.05
C GLU A 53 21.76 -8.78 -10.97
N LEU A 54 22.38 -7.67 -10.59
CA LEU A 54 22.51 -6.47 -11.43
C LEU A 54 23.59 -6.67 -12.47
N LEU A 55 23.28 -6.33 -13.71
CA LEU A 55 24.22 -6.27 -14.84
C LEU A 55 24.37 -4.81 -15.27
N GLU A 56 25.56 -4.45 -15.74
CA GLU A 56 25.86 -3.15 -16.28
C GLU A 56 26.28 -3.25 -17.76
N PHE A 57 25.55 -2.54 -18.60
CA PHE A 57 25.85 -2.41 -20.03
C PHE A 57 26.94 -1.36 -20.26
N GLU A 58 27.66 -1.46 -21.38
CA GLU A 58 28.74 -0.53 -21.74
C GLU A 58 28.28 0.95 -21.77
N ASN A 59 27.00 1.21 -22.06
CA ASN A 59 26.40 2.55 -22.04
C ASN A 59 25.96 3.02 -20.64
N GLY A 60 26.22 2.23 -19.58
CA GLY A 60 25.80 2.52 -18.20
C GLY A 60 24.37 2.12 -17.86
N THR A 61 23.62 1.54 -18.80
CA THR A 61 22.27 1.02 -18.50
C THR A 61 22.38 -0.18 -17.57
N MET A 62 21.55 -0.20 -16.53
CA MET A 62 21.45 -1.32 -15.59
C MET A 62 20.38 -2.29 -16.02
N ALA A 63 20.59 -3.59 -15.75
CA ALA A 63 19.58 -4.63 -15.95
C ALA A 63 19.58 -5.62 -14.79
N ILE A 64 18.51 -6.37 -14.64
CA ILE A 64 18.38 -7.44 -13.64
C ILE A 64 18.23 -8.78 -14.33
N VAL A 65 19.00 -9.76 -13.89
CA VAL A 65 18.92 -11.15 -14.35
C VAL A 65 17.60 -11.77 -13.92
N MET A 66 16.80 -12.25 -14.90
CA MET A 66 15.49 -12.85 -14.68
C MET A 66 15.44 -14.33 -15.07
N ASN A 67 16.14 -14.72 -16.13
CA ASN A 67 16.21 -16.09 -16.61
C ASN A 67 17.68 -16.52 -16.74
N LEU A 68 17.97 -17.71 -16.23
CA LEU A 68 19.25 -18.39 -16.41
C LEU A 68 18.99 -19.60 -17.30
N GLU A 69 19.53 -19.57 -18.51
CA GLU A 69 19.47 -20.66 -19.49
C GLU A 69 20.89 -21.26 -19.69
N GLU A 70 20.99 -22.39 -20.35
CA GLU A 70 22.26 -23.10 -20.48
C GLU A 70 23.35 -22.26 -21.18
N ASP A 71 22.97 -21.53 -22.23
CA ASP A 71 23.91 -20.76 -23.07
C ASP A 71 23.70 -19.24 -22.98
N ASN A 72 22.64 -18.77 -22.36
CA ASN A 72 22.32 -17.36 -22.31
C ASN A 72 21.62 -16.94 -21.01
N VAL A 73 21.67 -15.64 -20.73
CA VAL A 73 21.00 -15.01 -19.59
C VAL A 73 19.95 -14.03 -20.13
N GLY A 74 18.70 -14.21 -19.71
CA GLY A 74 17.64 -13.25 -19.95
C GLY A 74 17.61 -12.18 -18.86
N CYS A 75 17.75 -10.93 -19.21
CA CYS A 75 17.71 -9.81 -18.28
C CYS A 75 16.68 -8.76 -18.69
N VAL A 76 16.21 -8.01 -17.72
CA VAL A 76 15.25 -6.92 -17.89
C VAL A 76 15.95 -5.60 -17.65
N LEU A 77 15.83 -4.67 -18.59
CA LEU A 77 16.49 -3.36 -18.54
C LEU A 77 15.77 -2.43 -17.57
N LEU A 78 16.51 -1.77 -16.72
CA LEU A 78 16.02 -0.78 -15.75
C LEU A 78 16.13 0.66 -16.28
N GLY A 79 15.94 0.86 -17.58
CA GLY A 79 16.05 2.15 -18.23
C GLY A 79 15.67 2.08 -19.70
N SER A 80 16.04 3.13 -20.45
CA SER A 80 15.81 3.19 -21.89
C SER A 80 16.57 2.09 -22.63
N THR A 81 15.96 1.53 -23.65
CA THR A 81 16.61 0.63 -24.62
C THR A 81 17.47 1.39 -25.64
N GLU A 82 17.41 2.72 -25.65
CA GLU A 82 18.19 3.54 -26.59
C GLU A 82 19.69 3.31 -26.45
N GLY A 83 20.34 3.12 -27.58
CA GLY A 83 21.80 2.91 -27.63
C GLY A 83 22.25 1.49 -27.33
N ILE A 84 21.36 0.58 -26.90
CA ILE A 84 21.69 -0.84 -26.72
C ILE A 84 21.62 -1.55 -28.07
N LYS A 85 22.66 -2.30 -28.40
CA LYS A 85 22.80 -2.99 -29.69
C LYS A 85 23.28 -4.42 -29.49
N GLU A 86 22.96 -5.28 -30.45
CA GLU A 86 23.58 -6.60 -30.56
C GLU A 86 25.11 -6.47 -30.60
N GLY A 87 25.82 -7.36 -29.95
CA GLY A 87 27.26 -7.35 -29.83
C GLY A 87 27.82 -6.44 -28.72
N MET A 88 26.97 -5.64 -28.04
CA MET A 88 27.39 -4.79 -26.93
C MET A 88 27.86 -5.63 -25.73
N VAL A 89 28.87 -5.13 -25.03
CA VAL A 89 29.44 -5.79 -23.86
C VAL A 89 28.61 -5.49 -22.61
N VAL A 90 28.39 -6.54 -21.81
CA VAL A 90 27.66 -6.47 -20.54
C VAL A 90 28.53 -7.08 -19.44
N LYS A 91 28.62 -6.43 -18.30
CA LYS A 91 29.42 -6.86 -17.15
C LYS A 91 28.54 -7.26 -15.99
N ARG A 92 28.97 -8.29 -15.26
CA ARG A 92 28.42 -8.62 -13.95
C ARG A 92 28.83 -7.57 -12.93
N THR A 93 27.90 -7.15 -12.08
CA THR A 93 28.23 -6.31 -10.92
C THR A 93 28.53 -7.10 -9.66
N LYS A 94 28.18 -8.40 -9.64
CA LYS A 94 28.22 -9.28 -8.45
C LYS A 94 27.38 -8.76 -7.28
N ARG A 95 26.38 -7.94 -7.59
CA ARG A 95 25.46 -7.33 -6.63
C ARG A 95 24.05 -7.77 -6.96
N ILE A 96 23.35 -8.28 -5.96
CA ILE A 96 21.93 -8.54 -6.07
C ILE A 96 21.18 -7.21 -6.14
N ALA A 97 20.09 -7.17 -6.89
CA ALA A 97 19.27 -5.98 -7.06
C ALA A 97 18.86 -5.38 -5.70
N SER A 98 19.32 -4.19 -5.42
CA SER A 98 19.17 -3.49 -4.15
C SER A 98 18.91 -2.00 -4.37
N ILE A 99 18.33 -1.36 -3.36
CA ILE A 99 18.17 0.09 -3.31
C ILE A 99 18.92 0.65 -2.10
N ARG A 100 19.61 1.76 -2.29
CA ARG A 100 20.24 2.49 -1.20
C ARG A 100 19.21 3.36 -0.50
N VAL A 101 19.11 3.24 0.83
CA VAL A 101 18.11 3.93 1.63
C VAL A 101 18.75 4.66 2.80
N ASN A 102 18.33 5.88 3.04
CA ASN A 102 18.63 6.64 4.26
C ASN A 102 17.49 7.64 4.56
N ASP A 103 17.60 8.32 5.69
CA ASP A 103 16.58 9.27 6.15
C ASP A 103 16.45 10.51 5.24
N ASN A 104 17.48 10.83 4.42
CA ASN A 104 17.45 11.96 3.46
C ASN A 104 16.47 11.73 2.30
N MET A 105 15.95 10.53 2.14
CA MET A 105 14.89 10.23 1.16
C MET A 105 13.51 10.77 1.59
N LEU A 106 13.33 11.10 2.86
CA LEU A 106 12.06 11.66 3.36
C LEU A 106 11.75 13.00 2.65
N GLY A 107 10.52 13.17 2.22
CA GLY A 107 10.08 14.35 1.46
C GLY A 107 10.45 14.37 -0.01
N ARG A 108 11.03 13.27 -0.53
CA ARG A 108 11.50 13.17 -1.91
C ARG A 108 10.61 12.27 -2.77
N VAL A 109 10.63 12.52 -4.07
CA VAL A 109 10.03 11.65 -5.09
C VAL A 109 11.18 10.99 -5.85
N ILE A 110 11.15 9.65 -5.86
CA ILE A 110 12.22 8.83 -6.43
C ILE A 110 11.65 7.82 -7.45
N ASN A 111 12.53 7.32 -8.30
CA ASN A 111 12.21 6.16 -9.12
C ASN A 111 12.53 4.84 -8.36
N PRO A 112 12.18 3.65 -8.89
CA PRO A 112 12.47 2.36 -8.25
C PRO A 112 13.96 2.05 -8.02
N LEU A 113 14.86 2.80 -8.66
CA LEU A 113 16.31 2.69 -8.46
C LEU A 113 16.83 3.61 -7.33
N GLY A 114 15.96 4.40 -6.70
CA GLY A 114 16.35 5.35 -5.65
C GLY A 114 16.84 6.69 -6.16
N GLN A 115 16.75 6.97 -7.45
CA GLN A 115 17.16 8.24 -8.05
C GLN A 115 16.04 9.27 -7.88
N ALA A 116 16.40 10.50 -7.48
CA ALA A 116 15.46 11.60 -7.35
C ALA A 116 14.92 12.05 -8.72
N ILE A 117 13.59 12.20 -8.79
CA ILE A 117 12.88 12.67 -10.00
C ILE A 117 12.04 13.94 -9.73
N ASP A 118 12.21 14.55 -8.57
CA ASP A 118 11.43 15.71 -8.10
C ASP A 118 12.07 17.07 -8.46
N GLY A 119 13.17 17.07 -9.20
CA GLY A 119 13.86 18.29 -9.60
C GLY A 119 14.62 19.04 -8.49
N LYS A 120 14.71 18.46 -7.28
CA LYS A 120 15.41 19.05 -6.13
C LYS A 120 16.90 18.69 -6.04
N GLY A 121 17.46 18.11 -7.09
CA GLY A 121 18.84 17.61 -7.11
C GLY A 121 18.99 16.21 -6.51
N GLU A 122 20.21 15.70 -6.56
CA GLU A 122 20.54 14.38 -6.03
C GLU A 122 20.34 14.31 -4.52
N ILE A 123 20.03 13.11 -4.03
CA ILE A 123 19.89 12.83 -2.59
C ILE A 123 21.28 12.50 -2.05
N ASP A 124 21.67 13.13 -0.94
CA ASP A 124 22.89 12.73 -0.24
C ASP A 124 22.73 11.33 0.35
N MET A 125 23.41 10.36 -0.21
CA MET A 125 23.40 8.95 0.17
C MET A 125 24.56 8.58 1.10
N THR A 126 25.19 9.54 1.75
CA THR A 126 26.23 9.26 2.76
C THR A 126 25.64 8.43 3.91
N GLY A 127 26.27 7.30 4.22
CA GLY A 127 25.79 6.38 5.26
C GLY A 127 24.51 5.61 4.90
N ALA A 128 24.12 5.57 3.64
CA ALA A 128 22.93 4.84 3.21
C ALA A 128 23.11 3.32 3.36
N PHE A 129 22.02 2.66 3.69
CA PHE A 129 21.92 1.21 3.79
C PHE A 129 21.53 0.60 2.45
N GLU A 130 22.17 -0.50 2.07
CA GLU A 130 21.86 -1.21 0.85
C GLU A 130 20.80 -2.29 1.12
N MET A 131 19.56 -2.00 0.76
CA MET A 131 18.41 -2.87 1.04
C MET A 131 18.07 -3.70 -0.20
N PRO A 132 18.04 -5.05 -0.12
CA PRO A 132 17.66 -5.90 -1.24
C PRO A 132 16.23 -5.63 -1.70
N LEU A 133 16.00 -5.55 -3.03
CA LEU A 133 14.66 -5.39 -3.58
C LEU A 133 13.80 -6.62 -3.30
N ASP A 134 14.34 -7.81 -3.49
CA ASP A 134 13.66 -9.07 -3.17
C ASP A 134 14.31 -9.69 -1.92
N ARG A 135 13.54 -9.74 -0.85
CA ARG A 135 13.95 -10.26 0.46
C ARG A 135 12.86 -11.18 0.99
N LYS A 136 13.25 -12.29 1.61
CA LYS A 136 12.29 -13.17 2.28
C LYS A 136 11.62 -12.46 3.44
N ALA A 137 10.31 -12.69 3.56
CA ALA A 137 9.53 -12.17 4.68
C ALA A 137 10.05 -12.70 6.02
N PRO A 138 9.91 -11.93 7.12
CA PRO A 138 10.25 -12.40 8.45
C PRO A 138 9.51 -13.69 8.80
N GLY A 139 10.22 -14.69 9.33
CA GLY A 139 9.64 -15.94 9.81
C GLY A 139 8.71 -15.74 11.01
N VAL A 140 7.93 -16.77 11.33
CA VAL A 140 6.89 -16.71 12.39
C VAL A 140 7.46 -16.32 13.76
N ILE A 141 8.66 -16.79 14.11
CA ILE A 141 9.30 -16.53 15.41
C ILE A 141 9.62 -15.03 15.59
N TYR A 142 9.92 -14.35 14.51
CA TYR A 142 10.32 -12.93 14.52
C TYR A 142 9.14 -11.97 14.51
N ARG A 143 7.92 -12.48 14.34
CA ARG A 143 6.68 -11.69 14.33
C ARG A 143 6.01 -11.69 15.68
N GLN A 144 5.19 -10.67 15.91
CA GLN A 144 4.23 -10.66 17.00
C GLN A 144 2.83 -10.27 16.50
N PRO A 145 1.80 -10.58 17.29
CA PRO A 145 0.43 -10.24 16.94
C PRO A 145 0.23 -8.74 16.77
N VAL A 146 -0.58 -8.38 15.79
CA VAL A 146 -0.99 -6.99 15.53
C VAL A 146 -1.99 -6.56 16.60
N LYS A 147 -1.64 -5.53 17.38
CA LYS A 147 -2.45 -5.00 18.50
C LYS A 147 -2.58 -3.48 18.50
N GLU A 148 -1.66 -2.78 17.83
CA GLU A 148 -1.68 -1.32 17.77
C GLU A 148 -2.46 -0.86 16.56
N PRO A 149 -3.39 0.12 16.72
CA PRO A 149 -4.13 0.65 15.60
C PRO A 149 -3.24 1.50 14.69
N LEU A 150 -3.46 1.39 13.39
CA LEU A 150 -3.11 2.40 12.41
C LEU A 150 -4.35 3.27 12.19
N GLN A 151 -4.36 4.46 12.74
CA GLN A 151 -5.49 5.38 12.61
C GLN A 151 -5.52 5.94 11.18
N THR A 152 -6.59 5.66 10.43
CA THR A 152 -6.74 6.18 9.07
C THR A 152 -7.33 7.59 9.06
N GLY A 153 -7.99 7.98 10.13
CA GLY A 153 -8.76 9.22 10.20
C GLY A 153 -10.11 9.16 9.51
N LEU A 154 -10.48 8.00 8.98
CA LEU A 154 -11.76 7.77 8.30
C LEU A 154 -12.73 7.04 9.23
N LYS A 155 -13.85 7.70 9.55
CA LYS A 155 -14.85 7.15 10.47
C LYS A 155 -15.33 5.75 10.09
N SER A 156 -15.59 5.51 8.81
CA SER A 156 -16.08 4.23 8.31
C SER A 156 -15.04 3.10 8.42
N VAL A 157 -13.76 3.42 8.25
CA VAL A 157 -12.67 2.45 8.33
C VAL A 157 -12.31 2.16 9.78
N ASP A 158 -11.95 3.19 10.55
CA ASP A 158 -11.47 3.04 11.93
C ASP A 158 -12.52 2.40 12.86
N SER A 159 -13.82 2.60 12.57
CA SER A 159 -14.90 2.00 13.38
C SER A 159 -15.27 0.59 12.98
N MET A 160 -15.35 0.27 11.68
CA MET A 160 -15.94 -0.99 11.20
C MET A 160 -14.92 -1.96 10.59
N ILE A 161 -13.80 -1.44 10.08
CA ILE A 161 -12.77 -2.21 9.38
C ILE A 161 -11.39 -1.73 9.87
N PRO A 162 -11.10 -1.83 11.17
CA PRO A 162 -9.89 -1.26 11.74
C PRO A 162 -8.64 -1.92 11.19
N ILE A 163 -7.61 -1.12 10.95
CA ILE A 163 -6.31 -1.54 10.45
C ILE A 163 -5.30 -1.46 11.60
N GLY A 164 -4.51 -2.50 11.77
CA GLY A 164 -3.43 -2.55 12.75
C GLY A 164 -2.06 -2.33 12.13
N ARG A 165 -1.12 -1.85 12.92
CA ARG A 165 0.28 -1.68 12.51
C ARG A 165 0.94 -3.03 12.28
N GLY A 166 1.38 -3.28 11.05
CA GLY A 166 1.90 -4.58 10.60
C GLY A 166 0.89 -5.45 9.86
N GLN A 167 -0.33 -4.97 9.65
CA GLN A 167 -1.38 -5.64 8.89
C GLN A 167 -1.26 -5.36 7.39
N ARG A 168 -1.83 -6.26 6.58
CA ARG A 168 -2.05 -6.09 5.15
C ARG A 168 -3.53 -5.93 4.91
N GLU A 169 -3.99 -4.73 4.59
CA GLU A 169 -5.40 -4.48 4.31
C GLU A 169 -5.57 -4.03 2.87
N LEU A 170 -6.32 -4.81 2.10
CA LEU A 170 -6.56 -4.54 0.69
C LEU A 170 -7.60 -3.43 0.53
N ILE A 171 -7.35 -2.47 -0.34
CA ILE A 171 -8.34 -1.51 -0.83
C ILE A 171 -8.72 -1.94 -2.24
N ILE A 172 -9.98 -2.28 -2.46
CA ILE A 172 -10.45 -2.86 -3.71
C ILE A 172 -11.75 -2.20 -4.19
N GLY A 173 -11.85 -1.95 -5.48
CA GLY A 173 -13.04 -1.36 -6.09
C GLY A 173 -12.82 -0.99 -7.55
N ASP A 174 -13.86 -0.48 -8.19
CA ASP A 174 -13.77 0.00 -9.56
C ASP A 174 -12.99 1.32 -9.64
N ARG A 175 -12.52 1.64 -10.82
CA ARG A 175 -11.83 2.89 -11.10
C ARG A 175 -12.66 4.10 -10.65
N GLN A 176 -12.02 5.09 -10.05
CA GLN A 176 -12.63 6.35 -9.57
C GLN A 176 -13.63 6.19 -8.40
N THR A 177 -13.62 5.09 -7.67
CA THR A 177 -14.45 4.92 -6.46
C THR A 177 -13.84 5.51 -5.19
N GLY A 178 -12.63 6.07 -5.27
CA GLY A 178 -11.96 6.73 -4.14
C GLY A 178 -10.92 5.88 -3.41
N MET A 179 -10.39 4.81 -4.03
CA MET A 179 -9.36 3.95 -3.42
C MET A 179 -8.11 4.75 -3.01
N THR A 180 -7.55 5.51 -3.95
CA THR A 180 -6.40 6.41 -3.70
C THR A 180 -6.70 7.43 -2.60
N ALA A 181 -7.94 7.96 -2.53
CA ALA A 181 -8.33 8.91 -1.50
C ALA A 181 -8.21 8.34 -0.08
N ILE A 182 -8.66 7.10 0.14
CA ILE A 182 -8.50 6.42 1.44
C ILE A 182 -7.02 6.30 1.84
N ALA A 183 -6.18 5.92 0.90
CA ALA A 183 -4.75 5.79 1.14
C ALA A 183 -4.09 7.14 1.47
N VAL A 184 -4.44 8.19 0.73
CA VAL A 184 -3.91 9.56 0.93
C VAL A 184 -4.39 10.13 2.26
N ASP A 185 -5.67 9.98 2.61
CA ASP A 185 -6.21 10.41 3.89
C ASP A 185 -5.52 9.69 5.06
N THR A 186 -5.23 8.40 4.90
CA THR A 186 -4.46 7.64 5.89
C THR A 186 -3.06 8.21 6.08
N ILE A 187 -2.37 8.60 5.01
CA ILE A 187 -1.04 9.24 5.09
C ILE A 187 -1.15 10.62 5.78
N ILE A 188 -2.11 11.45 5.38
CA ILE A 188 -2.31 12.78 5.97
C ILE A 188 -2.57 12.67 7.47
N ASN A 189 -3.34 11.67 7.91
CA ASN A 189 -3.68 11.47 9.32
C ASN A 189 -2.45 11.13 10.20
N GLN A 190 -1.35 10.66 9.62
CA GLN A 190 -0.13 10.36 10.38
C GLN A 190 0.64 11.62 10.84
N LYS A 191 0.24 12.81 10.39
CA LYS A 191 0.88 14.07 10.77
C LYS A 191 0.92 14.29 12.28
N SER A 192 -0.17 14.04 12.98
CA SER A 192 -0.25 14.18 14.42
C SER A 192 0.71 13.26 15.18
N PHE A 193 0.92 12.03 14.69
CA PHE A 193 1.90 11.09 15.26
C PHE A 193 3.34 11.54 14.98
N TYR A 194 3.61 12.10 13.80
CA TYR A 194 4.90 12.67 13.47
C TYR A 194 5.26 13.84 14.36
N GLU A 195 4.34 14.79 14.55
CA GLU A 195 4.49 15.95 15.43
C GLU A 195 4.64 15.56 16.90
N ALA A 196 4.02 14.46 17.32
CA ALA A 196 4.15 13.89 18.67
C ALA A 196 5.45 13.09 18.90
N GLY A 197 6.36 13.04 17.91
CA GLY A 197 7.64 12.31 18.00
C GLY A 197 7.51 10.78 17.93
N LYS A 198 6.37 10.26 17.48
CA LYS A 198 6.10 8.84 17.25
C LYS A 198 5.73 8.60 15.78
N PRO A 199 6.62 8.87 14.82
CA PRO A 199 6.29 8.88 13.41
C PRO A 199 5.83 7.51 12.91
N VAL A 200 4.90 7.54 11.97
CA VAL A 200 4.67 6.47 11.01
C VAL A 200 5.22 6.95 9.68
N TYR A 201 6.33 6.40 9.24
CA TYR A 201 6.92 6.76 7.97
C TYR A 201 6.11 6.16 6.83
N CYS A 202 5.71 6.99 5.89
CA CYS A 202 4.83 6.60 4.81
C CYS A 202 5.59 6.45 3.49
N ILE A 203 5.36 5.38 2.78
CA ILE A 203 5.90 5.12 1.45
C ILE A 203 4.71 4.97 0.49
N TYR A 204 4.60 5.88 -0.46
CA TYR A 204 3.57 5.77 -1.50
C TYR A 204 4.21 5.30 -2.79
N VAL A 205 3.78 4.16 -3.31
CA VAL A 205 4.29 3.57 -4.55
C VAL A 205 3.27 3.78 -5.66
N ALA A 206 3.56 4.71 -6.57
CA ALA A 206 2.77 4.97 -7.77
C ALA A 206 3.21 4.04 -8.90
N ILE A 207 2.33 3.15 -9.35
CA ILE A 207 2.65 2.12 -10.34
C ILE A 207 1.84 2.37 -11.60
N GLY A 208 2.50 2.63 -12.73
CA GLY A 208 1.85 2.84 -14.02
C GLY A 208 0.84 3.98 -14.05
N GLN A 209 0.98 4.96 -13.17
CA GLN A 209 0.14 6.16 -13.14
C GLN A 209 0.65 7.23 -14.11
N LYS A 210 -0.24 8.14 -14.51
CA LYS A 210 0.17 9.31 -15.29
C LYS A 210 1.04 10.24 -14.44
N ALA A 211 2.10 10.80 -15.01
CA ALA A 211 2.98 11.75 -14.32
C ALA A 211 2.20 12.94 -13.71
N SER A 212 1.16 13.43 -14.40
CA SER A 212 0.29 14.49 -13.88
C SER A 212 -0.48 14.07 -12.62
N THR A 213 -0.89 12.81 -12.51
CA THR A 213 -1.56 12.28 -11.32
C THR A 213 -0.60 12.22 -10.13
N VAL A 214 0.63 11.76 -10.38
CA VAL A 214 1.68 11.74 -9.36
C VAL A 214 2.03 13.17 -8.90
N ALA A 215 2.16 14.10 -9.82
CA ALA A 215 2.43 15.52 -9.48
C ALA A 215 1.31 16.13 -8.62
N ALA A 216 0.04 15.85 -8.95
CA ALA A 216 -1.11 16.32 -8.18
C ALA A 216 -1.12 15.69 -6.76
N LEU A 217 -0.75 14.41 -6.63
CA LEU A 217 -0.60 13.74 -5.34
C LEU A 217 0.49 14.39 -4.48
N VAL A 218 1.67 14.64 -5.06
CA VAL A 218 2.80 15.30 -4.37
C VAL A 218 2.37 16.67 -3.84
N GLU A 219 1.72 17.47 -4.68
CA GLU A 219 1.26 18.81 -4.28
C GLU A 219 0.21 18.74 -3.17
N ASN A 220 -0.72 17.77 -3.25
CA ASN A 220 -1.72 17.54 -2.21
C ASN A 220 -1.08 17.17 -0.85
N LEU A 221 -0.16 16.21 -0.84
CA LEU A 221 0.56 15.82 0.38
C LEU A 221 1.38 16.97 0.96
N LYS A 222 1.95 17.82 0.09
CA LYS A 222 2.69 19.01 0.50
C LYS A 222 1.79 20.06 1.15
N GLN A 223 0.62 20.34 0.57
CA GLN A 223 -0.36 21.29 1.10
C GLN A 223 -0.86 20.87 2.49
N HIS A 224 -1.01 19.56 2.73
CA HIS A 224 -1.44 19.03 4.04
C HIS A 224 -0.26 18.81 5.01
N GLY A 225 0.98 19.11 4.60
CA GLY A 225 2.15 18.96 5.45
C GLY A 225 2.56 17.50 5.72
N ALA A 226 2.23 16.58 4.81
CA ALA A 226 2.52 15.16 4.96
C ALA A 226 3.87 14.74 4.33
N MET A 227 4.49 15.57 3.50
CA MET A 227 5.76 15.25 2.84
C MET A 227 6.93 14.98 3.81
N PRO A 228 7.10 15.68 4.94
CA PRO A 228 8.27 15.46 5.81
C PRO A 228 8.45 14.02 6.33
N TYR A 229 7.38 13.22 6.36
CA TYR A 229 7.43 11.82 6.79
C TYR A 229 7.03 10.84 5.67
N THR A 230 6.99 11.32 4.42
CA THR A 230 6.54 10.53 3.26
C THR A 230 7.62 10.45 2.20
N ILE A 231 7.81 9.26 1.61
CA ILE A 231 8.62 9.00 0.42
C ILE A 231 7.68 8.54 -0.69
N ILE A 232 7.85 9.09 -1.89
CA ILE A 232 7.07 8.67 -3.06
C ILE A 232 7.99 7.94 -4.01
N VAL A 233 7.66 6.68 -4.31
CA VAL A 233 8.33 5.87 -5.33
C VAL A 233 7.43 5.85 -6.56
N ALA A 234 7.88 6.44 -7.66
CA ALA A 234 7.08 6.55 -8.87
C ALA A 234 7.70 5.78 -10.03
N ALA A 235 6.93 4.86 -10.60
CA ALA A 235 7.12 4.27 -11.91
C ALA A 235 5.90 4.62 -12.74
N THR A 236 6.03 5.62 -13.60
CA THR A 236 4.91 6.17 -14.37
C THR A 236 4.51 5.25 -15.53
N ALA A 237 3.38 5.54 -16.17
CA ALA A 237 2.94 4.79 -17.34
C ALA A 237 3.88 4.93 -18.56
N ALA A 238 4.77 5.91 -18.56
CA ALA A 238 5.78 6.10 -19.60
C ALA A 238 7.07 5.32 -19.32
N ASP A 239 7.24 4.82 -18.10
CA ASP A 239 8.42 4.04 -17.73
C ASP A 239 8.32 2.59 -18.21
N PRO A 240 9.45 1.93 -18.50
CA PRO A 240 9.47 0.51 -18.89
C PRO A 240 8.72 -0.39 -17.91
N ALA A 241 8.13 -1.48 -18.42
CA ALA A 241 7.41 -2.46 -17.60
C ALA A 241 8.25 -3.00 -16.44
N ALA A 242 9.56 -3.14 -16.62
CA ALA A 242 10.49 -3.52 -15.56
C ALA A 242 10.46 -2.57 -14.36
N MET A 243 10.44 -1.27 -14.60
CA MET A 243 10.38 -0.27 -13.53
C MET A 243 9.06 -0.35 -12.77
N GLN A 244 7.94 -0.54 -13.48
CA GLN A 244 6.62 -0.72 -12.87
C GLN A 244 6.54 -2.02 -12.05
N TYR A 245 7.20 -3.07 -12.53
CA TYR A 245 7.29 -4.36 -11.82
C TYR A 245 8.10 -4.25 -10.52
N TYR A 246 9.25 -3.57 -10.53
CA TYR A 246 10.13 -3.45 -9.37
C TYR A 246 9.73 -2.36 -8.38
N ALA A 247 8.93 -1.38 -8.76
CA ALA A 247 8.52 -0.26 -7.89
C ALA A 247 7.94 -0.73 -6.53
N PRO A 248 7.02 -1.70 -6.45
CA PRO A 248 6.52 -2.19 -5.17
C PRO A 248 7.61 -2.82 -4.30
N PHE A 249 8.57 -3.52 -4.88
CA PHE A 249 9.69 -4.11 -4.15
C PHE A 249 10.62 -3.05 -3.58
N ALA A 250 10.88 -1.97 -4.33
CA ALA A 250 11.62 -0.81 -3.84
C ALA A 250 10.90 -0.14 -2.66
N GLY A 251 9.58 0.06 -2.77
CA GLY A 251 8.76 0.58 -1.68
C GLY A 251 8.78 -0.30 -0.43
N ALA A 252 8.72 -1.63 -0.61
CA ALA A 252 8.84 -2.59 0.48
C ALA A 252 10.22 -2.52 1.15
N ALA A 253 11.31 -2.47 0.38
CA ALA A 253 12.67 -2.36 0.90
C ALA A 253 12.88 -1.09 1.73
N ILE A 254 12.34 0.05 1.28
CA ILE A 254 12.34 1.31 2.03
C ILE A 254 11.54 1.18 3.32
N GLY A 255 10.35 0.56 3.26
CA GLY A 255 9.52 0.32 4.45
C GLY A 255 10.20 -0.58 5.47
N GLU A 256 10.92 -1.62 5.01
CA GLU A 256 11.69 -2.51 5.86
C GLU A 256 12.86 -1.82 6.54
N TYR A 257 13.52 -0.87 5.89
CA TYR A 257 14.57 -0.06 6.51
C TYR A 257 14.07 0.64 7.77
N PHE A 258 12.88 1.25 7.74
CA PHE A 258 12.28 1.86 8.92
C PHE A 258 11.79 0.83 9.92
N ARG A 259 11.11 -0.23 9.48
CA ARG A 259 10.63 -1.33 10.33
C ARG A 259 11.75 -1.98 11.13
N ASP A 260 12.84 -2.34 10.46
CA ASP A 260 13.94 -3.07 11.09
C ASP A 260 14.71 -2.18 12.10
N ARG A 261 14.62 -0.86 11.98
CA ARG A 261 15.13 0.13 12.95
C ARG A 261 14.16 0.42 14.10
N GLY A 262 13.06 -0.33 14.22
CA GLY A 262 12.09 -0.21 15.30
C GLY A 262 11.01 0.86 15.10
N TYR A 263 10.93 1.46 13.91
CA TYR A 263 9.88 2.43 13.60
C TYR A 263 8.63 1.76 13.01
N SER A 264 7.52 2.49 13.03
CA SER A 264 6.33 2.12 12.26
C SER A 264 6.43 2.70 10.85
N ALA A 265 6.19 1.86 9.85
CA ALA A 265 6.11 2.27 8.46
C ALA A 265 4.77 1.83 7.83
N LEU A 266 4.30 2.63 6.89
CA LEU A 266 3.12 2.37 6.07
C LEU A 266 3.54 2.38 4.60
N VAL A 267 3.27 1.34 3.86
CA VAL A 267 3.46 1.31 2.41
C VAL A 267 2.13 1.18 1.69
N VAL A 268 1.89 2.05 0.73
CA VAL A 268 0.73 2.03 -0.16
C VAL A 268 1.20 1.60 -1.54
N TYR A 269 0.56 0.60 -2.13
CA TYR A 269 0.83 0.16 -3.50
C TYR A 269 -0.34 0.54 -4.42
N ASP A 270 -0.20 1.59 -5.19
CA ASP A 270 -1.25 2.11 -6.06
C ASP A 270 -0.85 2.03 -7.54
N ASP A 271 -1.16 0.95 -8.30
CA ASP A 271 -1.91 -0.24 -7.85
C ASP A 271 -1.19 -1.53 -8.28
N LEU A 272 -1.45 -2.62 -7.57
CA LEU A 272 -0.85 -3.94 -7.86
C LEU A 272 -1.45 -4.60 -9.11
N SER A 273 -2.62 -4.16 -9.57
CA SER A 273 -3.18 -4.65 -10.85
C SER A 273 -2.25 -4.28 -12.00
N LYS A 274 -1.70 -3.06 -12.00
CA LYS A 274 -0.72 -2.60 -12.99
C LYS A 274 0.62 -3.30 -12.83
N GLN A 275 1.07 -3.57 -11.60
CA GLN A 275 2.26 -4.40 -11.40
C GLN A 275 2.09 -5.79 -12.04
N ALA A 276 0.94 -6.43 -11.87
CA ALA A 276 0.67 -7.73 -12.46
C ALA A 276 0.68 -7.67 -14.00
N VAL A 277 0.12 -6.60 -14.59
CA VAL A 277 0.17 -6.38 -16.04
C VAL A 277 1.61 -6.22 -16.53
N ALA A 278 2.42 -5.39 -15.84
CA ALA A 278 3.83 -5.21 -16.17
C ALA A 278 4.62 -6.52 -16.05
N TYR A 279 4.36 -7.33 -15.02
CA TYR A 279 4.98 -8.64 -14.86
C TYR A 279 4.58 -9.62 -15.94
N ARG A 280 3.30 -9.60 -16.38
CA ARG A 280 2.82 -10.39 -17.52
C ARG A 280 3.55 -10.01 -18.81
N GLU A 281 3.70 -8.71 -19.08
CA GLU A 281 4.41 -8.20 -20.25
C GLU A 281 5.87 -8.68 -20.27
N VAL A 282 6.62 -8.44 -19.21
CA VAL A 282 8.00 -8.91 -19.05
C VAL A 282 8.11 -10.43 -19.22
N SER A 283 7.20 -11.19 -18.62
CA SER A 283 7.23 -12.66 -18.66
C SER A 283 6.94 -13.21 -20.07
N LEU A 284 6.03 -12.56 -20.81
CA LEU A 284 5.73 -12.94 -22.20
C LEU A 284 6.91 -12.67 -23.14
N ILE A 285 7.59 -11.53 -22.97
CA ILE A 285 8.80 -11.20 -23.77
C ILE A 285 9.92 -12.19 -23.46
N LEU A 286 10.09 -12.58 -22.19
CA LEU A 286 11.03 -13.63 -21.76
C LEU A 286 10.58 -15.05 -22.17
N ARG A 287 9.47 -15.19 -22.88
CA ARG A 287 8.90 -16.48 -23.33
C ARG A 287 8.60 -17.46 -22.20
N ARG A 288 8.29 -16.96 -21.00
CA ARG A 288 7.83 -17.80 -19.91
C ARG A 288 6.45 -18.38 -20.21
N PRO A 289 6.15 -19.61 -19.78
CA PRO A 289 4.84 -20.20 -20.02
C PRO A 289 3.74 -19.38 -19.30
N SER A 290 2.68 -19.07 -20.04
CA SER A 290 1.52 -18.34 -19.54
C SER A 290 0.39 -19.28 -19.13
N GLY A 291 -0.37 -18.86 -18.12
CA GLY A 291 -1.56 -19.53 -17.62
C GLY A 291 -2.84 -18.71 -17.85
N ARG A 292 -3.73 -18.69 -16.84
CA ARG A 292 -5.00 -17.96 -16.91
C ARG A 292 -4.78 -16.47 -17.21
N GLU A 293 -5.55 -15.92 -18.14
CA GLU A 293 -5.50 -14.52 -18.57
C GLU A 293 -4.11 -14.07 -19.05
N ALA A 294 -3.32 -15.03 -19.57
CA ALA A 294 -1.94 -14.87 -19.99
C ALA A 294 -0.95 -14.44 -18.87
N TYR A 295 -1.34 -14.50 -17.62
CA TYR A 295 -0.41 -14.31 -16.50
C TYR A 295 0.53 -15.52 -16.36
N PRO A 296 1.79 -15.30 -15.95
CA PRO A 296 2.68 -16.40 -15.61
C PRO A 296 2.19 -17.17 -14.39
N GLY A 297 2.53 -18.46 -14.30
CA GLY A 297 2.04 -19.34 -13.23
C GLY A 297 2.43 -18.91 -11.81
N ASP A 298 3.45 -18.07 -11.67
CA ASP A 298 3.98 -17.57 -10.41
C ASP A 298 3.46 -16.18 -10.03
N VAL A 299 2.41 -15.64 -10.69
CA VAL A 299 1.84 -14.33 -10.37
C VAL A 299 1.27 -14.28 -8.93
N PHE A 300 0.76 -15.39 -8.41
CA PHE A 300 0.38 -15.47 -7.00
C PHE A 300 1.59 -15.25 -6.09
N TYR A 301 2.70 -15.91 -6.40
CA TYR A 301 3.96 -15.77 -5.64
C TYR A 301 4.54 -14.36 -5.73
N LEU A 302 4.37 -13.66 -6.86
CA LEU A 302 4.72 -12.25 -7.00
C LEU A 302 4.13 -11.39 -5.88
N HIS A 303 2.82 -11.45 -5.70
CA HIS A 303 2.12 -10.64 -4.70
C HIS A 303 2.29 -11.19 -3.28
N SER A 304 2.34 -12.51 -3.09
CA SER A 304 2.49 -13.09 -1.77
C SER A 304 3.85 -12.79 -1.15
N ARG A 305 4.96 -12.94 -1.91
CA ARG A 305 6.30 -12.63 -1.39
C ARG A 305 6.48 -11.13 -1.10
N LEU A 306 5.79 -10.24 -1.84
CA LEU A 306 5.77 -8.81 -1.57
C LEU A 306 5.00 -8.49 -0.29
N LEU A 307 3.75 -8.95 -0.20
CA LEU A 307 2.83 -8.58 0.88
C LEU A 307 3.17 -9.26 2.21
N GLU A 308 3.74 -10.47 2.21
CA GLU A 308 4.20 -11.14 3.42
C GLU A 308 5.35 -10.41 4.13
N ARG A 309 6.03 -9.50 3.47
CA ARG A 309 7.06 -8.63 4.07
C ARG A 309 6.47 -7.62 5.05
N ALA A 310 5.18 -7.27 4.90
CA ALA A 310 4.46 -6.48 5.88
C ALA A 310 4.19 -7.30 7.14
N ALA A 311 4.74 -6.85 8.25
CA ALA A 311 4.65 -7.55 9.52
C ALA A 311 4.95 -6.59 10.70
N ARG A 312 4.54 -6.99 11.89
CA ARG A 312 5.02 -6.43 13.15
C ARG A 312 6.11 -7.33 13.69
N ILE A 313 7.28 -6.75 13.96
CA ILE A 313 8.44 -7.47 14.48
C ILE A 313 8.32 -7.61 16.01
N ASN A 314 8.89 -8.68 16.54
CA ASN A 314 8.92 -8.96 17.96
C ASN A 314 9.56 -7.80 18.74
N ASP A 315 9.00 -7.48 19.92
CA ASP A 315 9.48 -6.38 20.76
C ASP A 315 10.85 -6.69 21.40
N GLN A 316 11.21 -7.98 21.52
CA GLN A 316 12.48 -8.41 22.10
C GLN A 316 13.62 -8.17 21.10
N GLN A 317 14.57 -7.34 21.49
CA GLN A 317 15.73 -6.96 20.70
C GLN A 317 16.51 -8.17 20.18
N GLU A 318 16.79 -9.12 21.06
CA GLU A 318 17.56 -10.33 20.75
C GLU A 318 16.91 -11.21 19.68
N VAL A 319 15.57 -11.27 19.68
CA VAL A 319 14.80 -12.00 18.67
C VAL A 319 14.81 -11.26 17.33
N ALA A 320 14.65 -9.95 17.37
CA ALA A 320 14.66 -9.13 16.17
C ALA A 320 16.01 -9.15 15.44
N GLU A 321 17.12 -9.16 16.17
CA GLU A 321 18.49 -9.24 15.61
C GLU A 321 18.79 -10.57 14.90
N GLN A 322 18.05 -11.63 15.23
CA GLN A 322 18.19 -12.96 14.63
C GLN A 322 17.27 -13.18 13.43
N MET A 323 16.59 -12.13 12.98
CA MET A 323 15.63 -12.21 11.86
C MET A 323 16.30 -12.81 10.61
N ASN A 324 15.59 -13.73 9.96
CA ASN A 324 16.06 -14.34 8.73
C ASN A 324 16.25 -13.30 7.61
N ASP A 325 17.21 -13.57 6.71
CA ASP A 325 17.52 -12.71 5.56
C ASP A 325 17.80 -11.24 5.93
N LEU A 326 18.35 -10.99 7.11
CA LEU A 326 18.74 -9.65 7.53
C LEU A 326 19.94 -9.18 6.68
N PRO A 327 19.83 -8.04 5.96
CA PRO A 327 20.94 -7.50 5.19
C PRO A 327 22.16 -7.23 6.09
N GLU A 328 23.36 -7.50 5.59
CA GLU A 328 24.59 -7.29 6.35
C GLU A 328 24.72 -5.84 6.87
N CYS A 329 24.30 -4.86 6.06
CA CYS A 329 24.33 -3.45 6.45
C CYS A 329 23.40 -3.13 7.64
N MET A 330 22.39 -3.96 7.91
CA MET A 330 21.45 -3.77 9.01
C MET A 330 21.92 -4.39 10.32
N LYS A 331 22.93 -5.24 10.30
CA LYS A 331 23.48 -5.86 11.53
C LYS A 331 23.95 -4.79 12.51
N GLY A 332 23.50 -4.90 13.75
CA GLY A 332 23.77 -3.90 14.79
C GLY A 332 22.91 -2.64 14.77
N HIS A 333 22.03 -2.49 13.78
CA HIS A 333 21.08 -1.37 13.66
C HIS A 333 19.63 -1.79 13.89
N VAL A 334 19.35 -3.07 13.96
CA VAL A 334 18.01 -3.64 14.18
C VAL A 334 17.50 -3.30 15.57
N LYS A 335 16.23 -2.94 15.67
CA LYS A 335 15.51 -2.74 16.93
C LYS A 335 14.19 -3.50 16.88
N GLY A 336 13.78 -4.06 18.04
CA GLY A 336 12.50 -4.74 18.17
C GLY A 336 11.31 -3.77 18.11
N GLY A 337 10.12 -4.31 17.89
CA GLY A 337 8.86 -3.58 17.96
C GLY A 337 8.46 -2.77 16.71
N GLY A 338 9.30 -2.75 15.68
CA GLY A 338 8.98 -2.08 14.43
C GLY A 338 7.85 -2.77 13.64
N SER A 339 7.18 -2.02 12.80
CA SER A 339 6.07 -2.54 11.98
C SER A 339 6.13 -1.99 10.55
N LEU A 340 5.70 -2.82 9.59
CA LEU A 340 5.43 -2.41 8.22
C LEU A 340 4.00 -2.81 7.89
N THR A 341 3.13 -1.82 7.71
CA THR A 341 1.73 -1.98 7.31
C THR A 341 1.63 -1.80 5.81
N ALA A 342 0.90 -2.66 5.11
CA ALA A 342 0.70 -2.58 3.68
C ALA A 342 -0.76 -2.28 3.33
N LEU A 343 -0.98 -1.30 2.48
CA LEU A 343 -2.26 -0.99 1.85
C LEU A 343 -2.14 -1.20 0.34
N PRO A 344 -2.24 -2.45 -0.15
CA PRO A 344 -2.33 -2.70 -1.58
C PRO A 344 -3.67 -2.21 -2.13
N ILE A 345 -3.64 -1.63 -3.33
CA ILE A 345 -4.82 -1.23 -4.09
C ILE A 345 -4.96 -2.18 -5.28
N ILE A 346 -6.17 -2.69 -5.48
CA ILE A 346 -6.55 -3.50 -6.64
C ILE A 346 -7.75 -2.86 -7.33
N GLU A 347 -7.62 -2.63 -8.62
CA GLU A 347 -8.70 -2.13 -9.47
C GLU A 347 -9.54 -3.29 -10.00
N THR A 348 -10.86 -3.22 -9.82
CA THR A 348 -11.83 -4.15 -10.42
C THR A 348 -12.49 -3.55 -11.66
N GLN A 349 -13.15 -4.38 -12.44
CA GLN A 349 -13.99 -3.98 -13.55
C GLN A 349 -15.43 -4.40 -13.27
N ALA A 350 -16.35 -3.45 -13.27
CA ALA A 350 -17.77 -3.69 -12.98
C ALA A 350 -18.03 -4.44 -11.64
N GLY A 351 -17.20 -4.19 -10.63
CA GLY A 351 -17.31 -4.82 -9.31
C GLY A 351 -16.92 -6.31 -9.27
N ASP A 352 -16.30 -6.85 -10.32
CA ASP A 352 -15.93 -8.28 -10.36
C ASP A 352 -14.72 -8.57 -9.46
N VAL A 353 -14.99 -9.01 -8.25
CA VAL A 353 -13.97 -9.48 -7.29
C VAL A 353 -13.54 -10.93 -7.52
N SER A 354 -14.22 -11.66 -8.44
CA SER A 354 -13.90 -13.05 -8.79
C SER A 354 -12.84 -13.19 -9.89
N ALA A 355 -12.39 -12.07 -10.47
CA ALA A 355 -11.30 -12.03 -11.42
C ALA A 355 -9.99 -12.58 -10.81
N TYR A 356 -9.04 -12.94 -11.66
CA TYR A 356 -7.86 -13.70 -11.23
C TYR A 356 -6.97 -12.94 -10.24
N ILE A 357 -6.60 -11.71 -10.53
CA ILE A 357 -5.73 -10.92 -9.64
C ILE A 357 -6.44 -10.50 -8.34
N PRO A 358 -7.69 -9.97 -8.36
CA PRO A 358 -8.44 -9.69 -7.14
C PRO A 358 -8.53 -10.89 -6.19
N THR A 359 -8.92 -12.06 -6.69
CA THR A 359 -9.03 -13.29 -5.89
C THR A 359 -7.73 -13.67 -5.21
N ASN A 360 -6.61 -13.58 -5.94
CA ASN A 360 -5.29 -13.88 -5.40
C ASN A 360 -4.94 -12.93 -4.25
N VAL A 361 -5.11 -11.62 -4.42
CA VAL A 361 -4.72 -10.63 -3.41
C VAL A 361 -5.64 -10.66 -2.20
N ILE A 362 -6.95 -10.90 -2.37
CA ILE A 362 -7.89 -11.11 -1.25
C ILE A 362 -7.43 -12.27 -0.37
N SER A 363 -6.92 -13.36 -0.97
CA SER A 363 -6.45 -14.52 -0.22
C SER A 363 -5.15 -14.28 0.55
N ILE A 364 -4.29 -13.39 0.07
CA ILE A 364 -2.99 -13.06 0.68
C ILE A 364 -3.16 -12.06 1.84
N THR A 365 -4.12 -11.16 1.74
CA THR A 365 -4.30 -10.05 2.70
C THR A 365 -5.08 -10.44 3.96
N ASP A 366 -4.95 -9.64 5.00
CA ASP A 366 -5.60 -9.83 6.30
C ASP A 366 -7.00 -9.19 6.36
N GLY A 367 -7.56 -8.87 5.21
CA GLY A 367 -8.87 -8.27 5.03
C GLY A 367 -8.91 -7.36 3.81
N GLN A 368 -10.10 -6.80 3.56
CA GLN A 368 -10.32 -5.88 2.44
C GLN A 368 -11.33 -4.78 2.78
N ILE A 369 -11.07 -3.60 2.27
CA ILE A 369 -11.99 -2.48 2.19
C ILE A 369 -12.54 -2.45 0.76
N TYR A 370 -13.79 -2.85 0.58
CA TYR A 370 -14.44 -2.86 -0.73
C TYR A 370 -15.19 -1.56 -0.97
N LEU A 371 -14.88 -0.89 -2.08
CA LEU A 371 -15.55 0.32 -2.53
C LEU A 371 -16.53 0.00 -3.66
N GLU A 372 -17.77 0.42 -3.48
CA GLU A 372 -18.86 0.13 -4.40
C GLU A 372 -19.24 1.37 -5.21
N SER A 373 -19.23 1.23 -6.55
CA SER A 373 -19.56 2.33 -7.48
C SER A 373 -20.97 2.86 -7.27
N ALA A 374 -21.93 1.99 -6.93
CA ALA A 374 -23.30 2.41 -6.66
C ALA A 374 -23.41 3.36 -5.45
N LEU A 375 -22.69 3.08 -4.37
CA LEU A 375 -22.63 3.94 -3.18
C LEU A 375 -21.93 5.27 -3.50
N PHE A 376 -20.84 5.21 -4.27
CA PHE A 376 -20.11 6.41 -4.68
C PHE A 376 -20.99 7.37 -5.49
N ASN A 377 -21.76 6.84 -6.43
CA ASN A 377 -22.68 7.61 -7.27
C ASN A 377 -23.87 8.16 -6.47
N GLN A 378 -24.29 7.48 -5.41
CA GLN A 378 -25.31 7.97 -4.47
C GLN A 378 -24.79 9.07 -3.52
N GLY A 379 -23.49 9.38 -3.56
CA GLY A 379 -22.88 10.41 -2.72
C GLY A 379 -22.37 9.91 -1.36
N PHE A 380 -22.40 8.60 -1.08
CA PHE A 380 -21.77 8.01 0.10
C PHE A 380 -20.25 7.93 -0.12
N ARG A 381 -19.50 8.79 0.53
CA ARG A 381 -18.05 8.89 0.40
C ARG A 381 -17.38 8.96 1.78
N PRO A 382 -16.46 8.04 2.09
CA PRO A 382 -15.99 6.89 1.31
C PRO A 382 -17.10 5.88 1.00
N ALA A 383 -17.07 5.32 -0.21
CA ALA A 383 -18.09 4.39 -0.72
C ALA A 383 -17.91 2.95 -0.20
N VAL A 384 -17.64 2.80 1.09
CA VAL A 384 -17.32 1.52 1.71
C VAL A 384 -18.55 0.64 1.80
N ASN A 385 -18.50 -0.54 1.18
CA ASN A 385 -19.50 -1.57 1.39
C ASN A 385 -19.15 -2.37 2.65
N VAL A 386 -19.87 -2.12 3.73
CA VAL A 386 -19.65 -2.73 5.05
C VAL A 386 -19.91 -4.23 5.06
N GLY A 387 -20.82 -4.72 4.20
CA GLY A 387 -21.24 -6.13 4.17
C GLY A 387 -20.13 -7.08 3.70
N ILE A 388 -19.36 -6.66 2.70
CA ILE A 388 -18.27 -7.46 2.10
C ILE A 388 -16.87 -6.99 2.50
N SER A 389 -16.75 -5.88 3.20
CA SER A 389 -15.50 -5.43 3.78
C SER A 389 -15.19 -6.15 5.09
N VAL A 390 -13.96 -6.58 5.28
CA VAL A 390 -13.55 -7.39 6.43
C VAL A 390 -12.17 -6.96 6.91
N SER A 391 -11.97 -6.84 8.23
CA SER A 391 -10.67 -6.83 8.88
C SER A 391 -10.53 -8.11 9.71
N ARG A 392 -9.53 -8.95 9.42
CA ARG A 392 -9.29 -10.19 10.20
C ARG A 392 -8.65 -9.90 11.56
N VAL A 393 -8.02 -8.75 11.73
CA VAL A 393 -7.49 -8.28 13.02
C VAL A 393 -8.62 -7.71 13.87
N GLY A 394 -9.53 -6.98 13.27
CA GLY A 394 -10.75 -6.48 13.90
C GLY A 394 -10.49 -5.63 15.14
N GLY A 395 -11.31 -5.77 16.15
CA GLY A 395 -11.24 -4.99 17.38
C GLY A 395 -9.94 -5.10 18.20
N SER A 396 -9.02 -6.00 17.84
CA SER A 396 -7.66 -6.02 18.43
C SER A 396 -6.82 -4.83 17.98
N ALA A 397 -7.14 -4.25 16.82
CA ALA A 397 -6.52 -3.06 16.26
C ALA A 397 -7.31 -1.77 16.56
N GLN A 398 -8.13 -1.75 17.61
CA GLN A 398 -8.87 -0.58 18.05
C GLN A 398 -8.47 -0.17 19.46
N ILE A 399 -8.49 1.13 19.74
CA ILE A 399 -8.42 1.63 21.10
C ILE A 399 -9.69 1.22 21.86
N LYS A 400 -9.59 1.07 23.18
CA LYS A 400 -10.70 0.54 24.01
C LYS A 400 -11.98 1.35 23.89
N SER A 401 -11.90 2.67 23.80
CA SER A 401 -13.04 3.56 23.62
C SER A 401 -13.75 3.30 22.29
N MET A 402 -13.01 3.22 21.17
CA MET A 402 -13.57 2.92 19.85
C MET A 402 -14.20 1.53 19.84
N LYS A 403 -13.51 0.53 20.37
CA LYS A 403 -14.04 -0.85 20.44
C LYS A 403 -15.35 -0.96 21.18
N LYS A 404 -15.50 -0.20 22.29
CA LYS A 404 -16.75 -0.19 23.09
C LYS A 404 -17.90 0.45 22.31
N VAL A 405 -17.62 1.55 21.60
CA VAL A 405 -18.64 2.38 20.92
C VAL A 405 -19.03 1.79 19.56
N ALA A 406 -18.06 1.30 18.78
CA ALA A 406 -18.29 0.82 17.43
C ALA A 406 -18.66 -0.68 17.34
N GLY A 407 -18.72 -1.39 18.47
CA GLY A 407 -18.89 -2.84 18.51
C GLY A 407 -20.14 -3.36 17.78
N THR A 408 -21.24 -2.62 17.82
CA THR A 408 -22.50 -2.97 17.15
C THR A 408 -22.68 -2.30 15.80
N LEU A 409 -21.94 -1.22 15.51
CA LEU A 409 -22.18 -0.37 14.35
C LEU A 409 -22.19 -1.15 13.04
N LYS A 410 -21.25 -2.08 12.87
CA LYS A 410 -21.18 -2.91 11.65
C LYS A 410 -22.42 -3.76 11.45
N ILE A 411 -22.93 -4.37 12.54
CA ILE A 411 -24.13 -5.20 12.53
C ILE A 411 -25.36 -4.33 12.24
N ASP A 412 -25.46 -3.19 12.93
CA ASP A 412 -26.56 -2.24 12.75
C ASP A 412 -26.63 -1.73 11.30
N MET A 413 -25.49 -1.45 10.69
CA MET A 413 -25.41 -0.98 9.30
C MET A 413 -25.74 -2.08 8.29
N ALA A 414 -25.35 -3.34 8.56
CA ALA A 414 -25.72 -4.48 7.73
C ALA A 414 -27.25 -4.72 7.78
N GLN A 415 -27.80 -4.71 8.98
CA GLN A 415 -29.23 -4.86 9.21
C GLN A 415 -30.05 -3.73 8.56
N TYR A 416 -29.57 -2.49 8.67
CA TYR A 416 -30.19 -1.36 7.99
C TYR A 416 -30.27 -1.57 6.47
N ARG A 417 -29.19 -2.05 5.82
CA ARG A 417 -29.18 -2.28 4.37
C ARG A 417 -30.17 -3.34 3.92
N GLU A 418 -30.31 -4.42 4.70
CA GLU A 418 -31.33 -5.45 4.43
C GLU A 418 -32.73 -4.85 4.52
N LEU A 419 -33.03 -4.13 5.60
CA LEU A 419 -34.34 -3.50 5.80
C LEU A 419 -34.63 -2.40 4.79
N GLU A 420 -33.64 -1.60 4.38
CA GLU A 420 -33.80 -0.58 3.34
C GLU A 420 -34.18 -1.20 1.98
N ALA A 421 -33.59 -2.34 1.64
CA ALA A 421 -33.93 -3.06 0.42
C ALA A 421 -35.41 -3.52 0.45
N PHE A 422 -35.86 -4.07 1.59
CA PHE A 422 -37.25 -4.47 1.77
C PHE A 422 -38.21 -3.27 1.78
N SER A 423 -37.83 -2.14 2.37
CA SER A 423 -38.70 -0.96 2.48
C SER A 423 -39.11 -0.37 1.13
N LYS A 424 -38.34 -0.64 0.08
CA LYS A 424 -38.67 -0.22 -1.30
C LYS A 424 -39.85 -1.00 -1.90
N PHE A 425 -40.17 -2.15 -1.32
CA PHE A 425 -41.23 -3.04 -1.83
C PHE A 425 -42.44 -3.16 -0.91
N SER A 426 -42.36 -2.66 0.33
CA SER A 426 -43.46 -2.75 1.32
C SER A 426 -43.92 -1.35 1.74
N SER A 427 -45.22 -1.12 1.69
CA SER A 427 -45.88 0.12 2.14
C SER A 427 -46.18 0.17 3.63
N ASP A 428 -46.28 -1.00 4.28
CA ASP A 428 -46.60 -1.11 5.72
C ASP A 428 -45.38 -1.58 6.49
N MET A 429 -44.76 -0.66 7.24
CA MET A 429 -43.66 -0.95 8.15
C MET A 429 -44.14 -0.81 9.61
N ASP A 430 -43.70 -1.72 10.45
CA ASP A 430 -43.89 -1.58 11.90
C ASP A 430 -42.97 -0.47 12.47
N ALA A 431 -43.35 0.06 13.63
CA ALA A 431 -42.63 1.20 14.24
C ALA A 431 -41.16 0.88 14.56
N VAL A 432 -40.84 -0.38 14.92
CA VAL A 432 -39.46 -0.78 15.26
C VAL A 432 -38.59 -0.81 14.01
N THR A 433 -39.08 -1.36 12.91
CA THR A 433 -38.42 -1.37 11.62
C THR A 433 -38.18 0.06 11.10
N ALA A 434 -39.18 0.93 11.21
CA ALA A 434 -39.07 2.33 10.83
C ALA A 434 -37.98 3.06 11.65
N MET A 435 -37.91 2.85 12.96
CA MET A 435 -36.85 3.42 13.81
C MET A 435 -35.46 2.90 13.46
N THR A 436 -35.32 1.62 13.14
CA THR A 436 -34.05 1.01 12.72
C THR A 436 -33.58 1.59 11.41
N ILE A 437 -34.47 1.78 10.44
CA ILE A 437 -34.16 2.41 9.16
C ILE A 437 -33.78 3.89 9.34
N ASP A 438 -34.49 4.65 10.17
CA ASP A 438 -34.16 6.05 10.45
C ASP A 438 -32.78 6.20 11.08
N ARG A 439 -32.48 5.37 12.11
CA ARG A 439 -31.16 5.34 12.74
C ARG A 439 -30.06 4.97 11.74
N GLY A 440 -30.30 3.98 10.90
CA GLY A 440 -29.35 3.55 9.86
C GLY A 440 -29.09 4.65 8.83
N ARG A 441 -30.12 5.39 8.37
CA ARG A 441 -29.98 6.54 7.48
C ARG A 441 -29.13 7.65 8.11
N LYS A 442 -29.35 7.95 9.39
CA LYS A 442 -28.58 8.96 10.12
C LYS A 442 -27.13 8.52 10.32
N ASN A 443 -26.90 7.26 10.67
CA ASN A 443 -25.54 6.70 10.75
C ASN A 443 -24.81 6.75 9.40
N ASN A 444 -25.48 6.49 8.28
CA ASN A 444 -24.90 6.68 6.95
C ASN A 444 -24.46 8.13 6.73
N GLN A 445 -25.28 9.12 7.11
CA GLN A 445 -24.90 10.55 6.98
C GLN A 445 -23.71 10.89 7.88
N LEU A 446 -23.62 10.34 9.09
CA LEU A 446 -22.48 10.53 9.98
C LEU A 446 -21.19 9.95 9.43
N LEU A 447 -21.24 8.83 8.71
CA LEU A 447 -20.07 8.17 8.15
C LEU A 447 -19.54 8.85 6.88
N ILE A 448 -20.32 9.71 6.25
CA ILE A 448 -19.84 10.53 5.13
C ILE A 448 -18.75 11.48 5.62
N GLN A 449 -17.66 11.55 4.86
CA GLN A 449 -16.50 12.38 5.18
C GLN A 449 -15.92 12.97 3.89
N PRO A 450 -15.61 14.27 3.87
CA PRO A 450 -14.96 14.88 2.73
C PRO A 450 -13.55 14.31 2.54
N GLN A 451 -13.06 14.34 1.32
CA GLN A 451 -11.70 13.95 0.98
C GLN A 451 -10.68 14.93 1.60
N TYR A 452 -9.53 14.44 1.99
CA TYR A 452 -8.44 15.20 2.63
C TYR A 452 -8.82 15.87 3.95
N SER A 453 -9.74 15.25 4.66
CA SER A 453 -10.23 15.74 5.95
C SER A 453 -10.27 14.60 6.98
N PRO A 454 -9.12 13.97 7.29
CA PRO A 454 -9.09 12.93 8.31
C PRO A 454 -9.47 13.51 9.67
N MET A 455 -10.22 12.73 10.44
CA MET A 455 -10.74 13.11 11.75
C MET A 455 -9.95 12.44 12.88
N PRO A 456 -9.54 13.17 13.93
CA PRO A 456 -8.89 12.59 15.09
C PRO A 456 -9.76 11.53 15.78
N VAL A 457 -9.15 10.47 16.30
CA VAL A 457 -9.86 9.30 16.83
C VAL A 457 -10.80 9.63 18.00
N GLY A 458 -10.46 10.58 18.87
CA GLY A 458 -11.33 11.01 19.98
C GLY A 458 -12.65 11.60 19.49
N GLU A 459 -12.60 12.41 18.44
CA GLU A 459 -13.78 12.98 17.79
C GLU A 459 -14.62 11.90 17.08
N GLN A 460 -13.95 10.95 16.40
CA GLN A 460 -14.64 9.82 15.78
C GLN A 460 -15.42 9.01 16.83
N VAL A 461 -14.82 8.72 17.98
CA VAL A 461 -15.47 7.98 19.07
C VAL A 461 -16.72 8.74 19.57
N ALA A 462 -16.62 10.06 19.79
CA ALA A 462 -17.74 10.87 20.24
C ALA A 462 -18.91 10.86 19.25
N ILE A 463 -18.63 11.03 17.95
CA ILE A 463 -19.65 11.02 16.90
C ILE A 463 -20.29 9.65 16.72
N ILE A 464 -19.49 8.58 16.72
CA ILE A 464 -20.00 7.21 16.58
C ILE A 464 -20.85 6.84 17.80
N TYR A 465 -20.46 7.29 18.99
CA TYR A 465 -21.30 7.13 20.18
C TYR A 465 -22.69 7.76 20.00
N CYS A 466 -22.76 8.99 19.49
CA CYS A 466 -24.02 9.66 19.22
C CYS A 466 -24.90 8.89 18.21
N GLY A 467 -24.28 8.33 17.17
CA GLY A 467 -24.98 7.53 16.17
C GLY A 467 -25.50 6.20 16.71
N THR A 468 -24.66 5.43 17.39
CA THR A 468 -25.02 4.10 17.91
C THR A 468 -26.05 4.15 19.03
N HIS A 469 -26.04 5.23 19.84
CA HIS A 469 -27.03 5.44 20.91
C HIS A 469 -28.28 6.22 20.46
N GLY A 470 -28.36 6.59 19.16
CA GLY A 470 -29.55 7.24 18.59
C GLY A 470 -29.82 8.64 19.14
N LEU A 471 -28.78 9.36 19.61
CA LEU A 471 -28.92 10.69 20.22
C LEU A 471 -29.43 11.78 19.24
N MET A 472 -29.49 11.45 17.93
CA MET A 472 -29.96 12.34 16.87
C MET A 472 -31.34 11.94 16.33
N HIS A 473 -32.15 11.16 17.11
CA HIS A 473 -33.45 10.68 16.62
C HIS A 473 -34.39 11.82 16.17
N ASP A 474 -34.35 12.98 16.81
CA ASP A 474 -35.20 14.15 16.47
C ASP A 474 -34.62 15.02 15.34
N VAL A 475 -33.37 14.77 14.90
CA VAL A 475 -32.72 15.57 13.84
C VAL A 475 -33.13 15.05 12.47
N PRO A 476 -33.62 15.91 11.54
CA PRO A 476 -33.89 15.52 10.16
C PRO A 476 -32.62 14.96 9.47
N VAL A 477 -32.76 13.94 8.63
CA VAL A 477 -31.63 13.25 7.97
C VAL A 477 -30.74 14.25 7.18
N GLU A 478 -31.35 15.24 6.54
CA GLU A 478 -30.65 16.26 5.74
C GLU A 478 -29.79 17.21 6.61
N LYS A 479 -30.11 17.30 7.92
CA LYS A 479 -29.44 18.17 8.88
C LYS A 479 -28.41 17.46 9.76
N VAL A 480 -28.27 16.15 9.63
CA VAL A 480 -27.37 15.34 10.46
C VAL A 480 -25.92 15.80 10.36
N ARG A 481 -25.44 16.13 9.15
CA ARG A 481 -24.05 16.62 8.98
C ARG A 481 -23.82 17.99 9.61
N GLU A 482 -24.75 18.93 9.44
CA GLU A 482 -24.69 20.25 10.06
C GLU A 482 -24.73 20.12 11.59
N CYS A 483 -25.58 19.26 12.12
CA CYS A 483 -25.63 18.93 13.54
C CYS A 483 -24.32 18.33 14.05
N GLN A 484 -23.71 17.44 13.27
CA GLN A 484 -22.38 16.86 13.59
C GLN A 484 -21.30 17.94 13.70
N GLU A 485 -21.22 18.85 12.73
CA GLU A 485 -20.22 19.94 12.74
C GLU A 485 -20.43 20.85 13.95
N THR A 486 -21.66 21.27 14.22
CA THR A 486 -21.99 22.09 15.41
C THR A 486 -21.65 21.36 16.71
N PHE A 487 -21.90 20.07 16.80
CA PHE A 487 -21.53 19.25 17.95
C PHE A 487 -20.02 19.20 18.16
N LEU A 488 -19.27 18.95 17.07
CA LEU A 488 -17.81 18.89 17.13
C LEU A 488 -17.20 20.23 17.56
N ASP A 489 -17.70 21.33 17.04
CA ASP A 489 -17.23 22.66 17.43
C ASP A 489 -17.52 22.97 18.90
N LYS A 490 -18.69 22.56 19.40
CA LYS A 490 -19.07 22.73 20.79
C LYS A 490 -18.21 21.87 21.72
N ILE A 491 -18.02 20.58 21.41
CA ILE A 491 -17.24 19.68 22.25
C ILE A 491 -15.75 20.03 22.24
N ARG A 492 -15.19 20.48 21.12
CA ARG A 492 -13.80 20.97 21.01
C ARG A 492 -13.56 22.21 21.87
N SER A 493 -14.50 23.14 21.87
CA SER A 493 -14.35 24.41 22.59
C SER A 493 -14.62 24.30 24.09
N GLN A 494 -15.52 23.42 24.53
CA GLN A 494 -15.99 23.34 25.92
C GLN A 494 -15.48 22.11 26.68
N HIS A 495 -15.15 21.01 25.96
CA HIS A 495 -14.85 19.70 26.53
C HIS A 495 -13.69 19.01 25.79
N ALA A 496 -12.60 19.72 25.53
CA ALA A 496 -11.41 19.17 24.88
C ALA A 496 -10.81 17.99 25.68
N ASP A 497 -10.90 18.04 27.01
CA ASP A 497 -10.49 16.99 27.95
C ASP A 497 -11.22 15.66 27.69
N VAL A 498 -12.50 15.73 27.32
CA VAL A 498 -13.28 14.53 26.95
C VAL A 498 -12.74 13.91 25.68
N ILE A 499 -12.44 14.72 24.65
CA ILE A 499 -11.86 14.22 23.38
C ILE A 499 -10.50 13.55 23.65
N ASP A 500 -9.64 14.16 24.45
CA ASP A 500 -8.31 13.61 24.79
C ASP A 500 -8.44 12.31 25.60
N ALA A 501 -9.38 12.24 26.53
CA ALA A 501 -9.65 11.02 27.27
C ALA A 501 -10.12 9.89 26.36
N LEU A 502 -11.05 10.16 25.43
CA LEU A 502 -11.52 9.20 24.44
C LEU A 502 -10.38 8.74 23.53
N ALA A 503 -9.53 9.66 23.06
CA ALA A 503 -8.37 9.33 22.23
C ALA A 503 -7.35 8.44 22.95
N SER A 504 -7.22 8.59 24.29
CA SER A 504 -6.39 7.73 25.14
C SER A 504 -6.99 6.33 25.37
N GLY A 505 -8.21 6.07 24.88
CA GLY A 505 -8.93 4.82 25.06
C GLY A 505 -9.79 4.74 26.34
N LYS A 506 -9.95 5.83 27.08
CA LYS A 506 -10.84 5.90 28.26
C LYS A 506 -12.26 6.17 27.80
N ILE A 507 -13.22 5.48 28.40
CA ILE A 507 -14.64 5.73 28.25
C ILE A 507 -15.38 5.22 29.49
N ASP A 508 -16.00 6.13 30.19
CA ASP A 508 -16.80 5.89 31.40
C ASP A 508 -18.11 6.69 31.35
N ASP A 509 -18.97 6.47 32.35
CA ASP A 509 -20.29 7.09 32.39
C ASP A 509 -20.23 8.62 32.54
N SER A 510 -19.16 9.15 33.12
CA SER A 510 -18.97 10.62 33.25
C SER A 510 -18.67 11.26 31.89
N LEU A 511 -17.82 10.64 31.09
CA LEU A 511 -17.49 11.10 29.73
C LEU A 511 -18.69 10.97 28.79
N THR A 512 -19.43 9.86 28.88
CA THR A 512 -20.62 9.66 28.03
C THR A 512 -21.73 10.62 28.39
N ALA A 513 -21.94 10.96 29.66
CA ALA A 513 -22.92 11.95 30.10
C ALA A 513 -22.63 13.35 29.49
N VAL A 514 -21.37 13.75 29.39
CA VAL A 514 -20.98 15.02 28.72
C VAL A 514 -21.31 14.98 27.23
N ILE A 515 -21.03 13.86 26.56
CA ILE A 515 -21.36 13.69 25.13
C ILE A 515 -22.88 13.76 24.92
N GLU A 516 -23.66 13.06 25.75
CA GLU A 516 -25.12 13.03 25.69
C GLU A 516 -25.73 14.42 25.92
N GLN A 517 -25.27 15.12 26.94
CA GLN A 517 -25.73 16.48 27.24
C GLN A 517 -25.39 17.45 26.12
N THR A 518 -24.16 17.40 25.60
CA THR A 518 -23.70 18.29 24.53
C THR A 518 -24.49 18.03 23.24
N MET A 519 -24.75 16.75 22.92
CA MET A 519 -25.54 16.37 21.74
C MET A 519 -27.01 16.77 21.91
N ALA A 520 -27.60 16.59 23.09
CA ALA A 520 -28.98 16.98 23.36
C ALA A 520 -29.19 18.50 23.17
N ASP A 521 -28.24 19.32 23.67
CA ASP A 521 -28.25 20.76 23.48
C ASP A 521 -28.15 21.20 22.03
N VAL A 522 -27.33 20.48 21.23
CA VAL A 522 -27.16 20.78 19.80
C VAL A 522 -28.37 20.27 19.01
N ALA A 523 -28.79 19.02 19.22
CA ALA A 523 -29.94 18.41 18.53
C ALA A 523 -31.23 19.22 18.76
N GLY A 524 -31.37 19.83 19.95
CA GLY A 524 -32.50 20.71 20.27
C GLY A 524 -32.66 21.90 19.31
N GLN A 525 -31.60 22.36 18.65
CA GLN A 525 -31.61 23.45 17.68
C GLN A 525 -32.17 23.01 16.31
N TYR A 526 -32.17 21.70 16.04
CA TYR A 526 -32.59 21.11 14.77
C TYR A 526 -33.92 20.38 14.87
N LYS A 527 -34.57 20.38 16.02
CA LYS A 527 -35.93 19.80 16.16
C LYS A 527 -36.92 20.55 15.27
N LYS A 528 -37.76 19.79 14.57
CA LYS A 528 -38.87 20.37 13.78
C LYS A 528 -39.91 21.00 14.66
#